data_62cab0ead416c7e7547816c2119faf21
#
_entry.id   62cab0ead416c7e7547816c2119faf21
#
_cell.length_a   1.000
_cell.length_b   1.000
_cell.length_c   1.000
_cell.angle_alpha   90.00
_cell.angle_beta   90.00
_cell.angle_gamma   90.00
#
_symmetry.space_group_name_H-M   'P 1'
#
loop_
_entity.id
_entity.type
_entity.pdbx_description
1 polymer ?
#
loop_
_entity_poly.entity_id
_entity_poly.type
_entity_poly.pdbx_seq_one_letter_code
_entity_poly.pdbx_strand_id
1 'polypeptide(L)'
;DKEETMWEACFLPSTLEKCIREYQGDEEEEIYTSLSRDPVPEKWSLKIRSIFFGVILSLLSLIPLLKRRALERIGDIASGLVHLFFGILSLVLMFFTIHNVTKGNINCLIISPLCLISSALHFASLGKKRRVKPLLINSALMLIVSLSVLASRLIVPSLIQDSYAVFIPALMLYATETFASWWKTKHQE
;
A
#
# COMPACT_ATOMS: atom_id res chain seq x y z
N ASP A 1 27.51 11.75 5.59
CA ASP A 1 26.79 12.96 5.14
C ASP A 1 27.14 13.18 3.68
N LYS A 2 26.32 12.67 2.76
CA LYS A 2 26.36 13.11 1.38
C LYS A 2 25.54 14.39 1.36
N GLU A 3 26.24 15.52 1.11
CA GLU A 3 25.55 16.74 0.74
C GLU A 3 24.64 16.40 -0.43
N GLU A 4 23.32 16.51 -0.23
CA GLU A 4 22.38 16.46 -1.34
C GLU A 4 22.79 17.56 -2.31
N THR A 5 23.13 17.16 -3.52
CA THR A 5 23.49 18.14 -4.53
C THR A 5 22.24 18.99 -4.79
N MET A 6 22.44 20.28 -5.02
CA MET A 6 21.37 21.25 -5.33
C MET A 6 20.46 20.74 -6.47
N TRP A 7 20.99 19.89 -7.35
CA TRP A 7 20.25 19.20 -8.40
C TRP A 7 19.26 18.15 -7.87
N GLU A 8 19.66 17.34 -6.91
CA GLU A 8 18.77 16.33 -6.31
C GLU A 8 17.64 16.99 -5.52
N ALA A 9 17.92 18.10 -4.85
CA ALA A 9 16.91 18.90 -4.17
C ALA A 9 15.93 19.56 -5.16
N CYS A 10 16.38 20.02 -6.32
CA CYS A 10 15.52 20.67 -7.32
C CYS A 10 14.51 19.74 -8.02
N PHE A 11 14.66 18.41 -7.92
CA PHE A 11 13.65 17.49 -8.44
C PHE A 11 12.41 17.34 -7.54
N LEU A 12 12.43 17.86 -6.32
CA LEU A 12 11.25 17.93 -5.47
C LEU A 12 10.47 19.21 -5.81
N PRO A 13 9.20 19.10 -6.25
CA PRO A 13 8.39 20.27 -6.67
C PRO A 13 8.38 21.40 -5.64
N SER A 14 8.31 21.06 -4.34
CA SER A 14 8.33 22.03 -3.24
C SER A 14 9.67 22.74 -3.07
N THR A 15 10.78 22.05 -3.31
CA THR A 15 12.13 22.63 -3.22
C THR A 15 12.44 23.47 -4.44
N LEU A 16 12.00 23.03 -5.63
CA LEU A 16 12.08 23.82 -6.86
C LEU A 16 11.26 25.11 -6.72
N GLU A 17 10.04 25.02 -6.21
CA GLU A 17 9.20 26.19 -5.94
C GLU A 17 9.88 27.17 -4.97
N LYS A 18 10.48 26.66 -3.89
CA LYS A 18 11.24 27.46 -2.93
C LYS A 18 12.46 28.12 -3.56
N CYS A 19 13.26 27.37 -4.32
CA CYS A 19 14.42 27.90 -5.03
C CYS A 19 14.03 28.99 -6.05
N ILE A 20 12.92 28.81 -6.77
CA ILE A 20 12.41 29.80 -7.73
C ILE A 20 11.96 31.06 -6.98
N ARG A 21 11.23 30.95 -5.87
CA ARG A 21 10.80 32.09 -5.05
C ARG A 21 12.00 32.85 -4.46
N GLU A 22 13.03 32.16 -3.96
CA GLU A 22 14.24 32.76 -3.43
C GLU A 22 15.08 33.47 -4.52
N TYR A 23 15.06 32.99 -5.77
CA TYR A 23 15.80 33.54 -6.90
C TYR A 23 15.08 34.75 -7.53
N GLN A 24 13.76 34.77 -7.59
CA GLN A 24 12.97 35.83 -8.22
C GLN A 24 12.79 37.08 -7.34
N GLY A 25 13.13 37.00 -6.04
CA GLY A 25 12.81 38.07 -5.11
C GLY A 25 11.30 38.32 -5.00
N ASP A 26 10.91 39.46 -4.45
CA ASP A 26 9.50 39.85 -4.25
C ASP A 26 8.80 40.36 -5.52
N GLU A 27 9.42 40.30 -6.69
CA GLU A 27 8.78 40.60 -7.96
C GLU A 27 7.98 39.37 -8.43
N GLU A 28 6.73 39.30 -7.99
CA GLU A 28 5.72 38.39 -8.55
C GLU A 28 5.39 38.76 -10.00
N GLU A 29 6.30 38.52 -10.91
CA GLU A 29 5.95 38.55 -12.33
C GLU A 29 5.21 37.23 -12.64
N GLU A 30 3.97 37.34 -13.07
CA GLU A 30 3.05 36.24 -13.41
C GLU A 30 3.57 35.35 -14.55
N ILE A 31 4.78 34.81 -14.48
CA ILE A 31 5.31 33.84 -15.45
C ILE A 31 4.55 32.52 -15.42
N TYR A 32 3.80 32.27 -14.33
CA TYR A 32 3.08 31.00 -14.12
C TYR A 32 1.63 30.96 -14.60
N THR A 33 1.03 32.07 -14.98
CA THR A 33 -0.37 32.07 -15.47
C THR A 33 -0.51 31.53 -16.89
N SER A 34 0.54 31.51 -17.70
CA SER A 34 0.53 30.94 -19.05
C SER A 34 0.64 29.40 -19.08
N LEU A 35 1.03 28.80 -17.97
CA LEU A 35 1.04 27.36 -17.76
C LEU A 35 -0.13 26.92 -16.87
N SER A 36 -1.29 27.55 -17.02
CA SER A 36 -2.53 26.94 -16.50
C SER A 36 -2.68 25.60 -17.18
N ARG A 37 -1.99 24.61 -16.64
CA ARG A 37 -2.35 23.22 -16.91
C ARG A 37 -3.83 23.12 -16.64
N ASP A 38 -4.57 22.55 -17.60
CA ASP A 38 -5.91 22.07 -17.34
C ASP A 38 -5.96 21.53 -15.91
N PRO A 39 -6.94 21.93 -15.11
CA PRO A 39 -6.99 21.54 -13.71
C PRO A 39 -6.75 20.05 -13.64
N VAL A 40 -5.61 19.66 -13.03
CA VAL A 40 -5.27 18.24 -12.87
C VAL A 40 -6.52 17.59 -12.33
N PRO A 41 -7.12 16.64 -13.05
CA PRO A 41 -8.41 16.09 -12.68
C PRO A 41 -8.30 15.62 -11.24
N GLU A 42 -9.12 16.24 -10.43
CA GLU A 42 -9.05 16.29 -8.99
C GLU A 42 -8.64 14.92 -8.41
N LYS A 43 -7.79 14.89 -7.40
CA LYS A 43 -7.30 13.70 -6.65
C LYS A 43 -8.40 12.69 -6.25
N TRP A 44 -9.64 13.07 -6.41
CA TRP A 44 -10.85 12.26 -6.25
C TRP A 44 -10.83 10.98 -7.08
N SER A 45 -10.36 11.05 -8.31
CA SER A 45 -10.31 9.88 -9.20
C SER A 45 -9.39 8.78 -8.66
N LEU A 46 -8.27 9.14 -8.03
CA LEU A 46 -7.34 8.17 -7.45
C LEU A 46 -7.93 7.50 -6.19
N LYS A 47 -8.56 8.28 -5.31
CA LYS A 47 -9.21 7.75 -4.10
C LYS A 47 -10.34 6.78 -4.45
N ILE A 48 -11.21 7.16 -5.38
CA ILE A 48 -12.32 6.31 -5.83
C ILE A 48 -11.80 5.03 -6.45
N ARG A 49 -10.80 5.11 -7.34
CA ARG A 49 -10.19 3.94 -7.97
C ARG A 49 -9.55 3.01 -6.93
N SER A 50 -8.86 3.58 -5.94
CA SER A 50 -8.25 2.81 -4.85
C SER A 50 -9.28 2.10 -3.99
N ILE A 51 -10.38 2.77 -3.64
CA ILE A 51 -11.49 2.15 -2.89
C ILE A 51 -12.11 1.01 -3.72
N PHE A 52 -12.40 1.26 -5.00
CA PHE A 52 -12.98 0.25 -5.89
C PHE A 52 -12.06 -0.99 -6.00
N PHE A 53 -10.76 -0.77 -6.18
CA PHE A 53 -9.78 -1.84 -6.21
C PHE A 53 -9.71 -2.57 -4.86
N GLY A 54 -9.75 -1.85 -3.74
CA GLY A 54 -9.81 -2.43 -2.40
C GLY A 54 -11.05 -3.29 -2.18
N VAL A 55 -12.22 -2.87 -2.70
CA VAL A 55 -13.45 -3.68 -2.66
C VAL A 55 -13.27 -4.98 -3.43
N ILE A 56 -12.69 -4.94 -4.64
CA ILE A 56 -12.41 -6.15 -5.43
C ILE A 56 -11.52 -7.11 -4.65
N LEU A 57 -10.40 -6.63 -4.10
CA LEU A 57 -9.48 -7.45 -3.32
C LEU A 57 -10.15 -8.03 -2.08
N SER A 58 -11.00 -7.25 -1.41
CA SER A 58 -11.77 -7.69 -0.26
C SER A 58 -12.75 -8.81 -0.63
N LEU A 59 -13.48 -8.67 -1.73
CA LEU A 59 -14.37 -9.70 -2.22
C LEU A 59 -13.63 -11.00 -2.57
N LEU A 60 -12.45 -10.89 -3.21
CA LEU A 60 -11.60 -12.05 -3.48
C LEU A 60 -11.19 -12.78 -2.18
N SER A 61 -10.82 -12.04 -1.14
CA SER A 61 -10.44 -12.63 0.16
C SER A 61 -11.61 -13.29 0.90
N LEU A 62 -12.85 -12.94 0.56
CA LEU A 62 -14.07 -13.54 1.13
C LEU A 62 -14.55 -14.79 0.36
N ILE A 63 -14.11 -15.00 -0.88
CA ILE A 63 -14.48 -16.18 -1.69
C ILE A 63 -14.28 -17.50 -0.92
N PRO A 64 -13.19 -17.69 -0.18
CA PRO A 64 -13.02 -18.90 0.62
C PRO A 64 -14.07 -19.18 1.68
N LEU A 65 -14.89 -18.18 2.05
CA LEU A 65 -16.05 -18.41 2.96
C LEU A 65 -17.20 -19.18 2.30
N LEU A 66 -17.24 -19.17 0.96
CA LEU A 66 -18.22 -19.90 0.18
C LEU A 66 -17.89 -21.39 0.23
N LYS A 67 -18.43 -22.17 1.09
CA LYS A 67 -18.20 -23.61 1.40
C LYS A 67 -18.13 -24.58 0.19
N ARG A 68 -17.60 -24.11 -0.97
CA ARG A 68 -17.41 -24.87 -2.21
C ARG A 68 -15.91 -25.00 -2.49
N ARG A 69 -15.38 -26.22 -2.44
CA ARG A 69 -13.94 -26.50 -2.63
C ARG A 69 -13.30 -25.85 -3.87
N ALA A 70 -14.04 -25.81 -4.99
CA ALA A 70 -13.55 -25.18 -6.21
C ALA A 70 -13.34 -23.66 -6.02
N LEU A 71 -14.31 -22.96 -5.44
CA LEU A 71 -14.23 -21.54 -5.15
C LEU A 71 -13.17 -21.23 -4.09
N GLU A 72 -13.05 -22.06 -3.08
CA GLU A 72 -11.97 -21.93 -2.08
C GLU A 72 -10.59 -21.97 -2.73
N ARG A 73 -10.34 -22.90 -3.66
CA ARG A 73 -9.07 -23.00 -4.39
C ARG A 73 -8.82 -21.78 -5.26
N ILE A 74 -9.84 -21.32 -5.99
CA ILE A 74 -9.74 -20.10 -6.82
C ILE A 74 -9.41 -18.89 -5.93
N GLY A 75 -10.11 -18.75 -4.80
CA GLY A 75 -9.85 -17.69 -3.83
C GLY A 75 -8.43 -17.75 -3.26
N ASP A 76 -7.95 -18.93 -2.88
CA ASP A 76 -6.60 -19.11 -2.36
C ASP A 76 -5.53 -18.82 -3.43
N ILE A 77 -5.74 -19.20 -4.69
CA ILE A 77 -4.83 -18.86 -5.80
C ILE A 77 -4.81 -17.34 -6.01
N ALA A 78 -5.98 -16.73 -6.14
CA ALA A 78 -6.09 -15.28 -6.39
C ALA A 78 -5.47 -14.46 -5.24
N SER A 79 -5.81 -14.78 -3.99
CA SER A 79 -5.23 -14.14 -2.81
C SER A 79 -3.71 -14.37 -2.74
N GLY A 80 -3.25 -15.59 -3.01
CA GLY A 80 -1.83 -15.92 -3.04
C GLY A 80 -1.05 -15.09 -4.06
N LEU A 81 -1.59 -14.89 -5.26
CA LEU A 81 -0.97 -14.06 -6.31
C LEU A 81 -0.95 -12.57 -5.93
N VAL A 82 -2.04 -12.06 -5.36
CA VAL A 82 -2.12 -10.66 -4.90
C VAL A 82 -1.08 -10.40 -3.80
N HIS A 83 -1.00 -11.30 -2.81
CA HIS A 83 -0.01 -11.17 -1.74
C HIS A 83 1.43 -11.34 -2.25
N LEU A 84 1.66 -12.22 -3.23
CA LEU A 84 2.97 -12.34 -3.88
C LEU A 84 3.38 -11.03 -4.53
N PHE A 85 2.48 -10.43 -5.30
CA PHE A 85 2.71 -9.14 -5.95
C PHE A 85 3.02 -8.04 -4.93
N PHE A 86 2.21 -7.90 -3.89
CA PHE A 86 2.43 -6.89 -2.85
C PHE A 86 3.73 -7.12 -2.08
N GLY A 87 4.05 -8.37 -1.75
CA GLY A 87 5.28 -8.70 -1.04
C GLY A 87 6.54 -8.40 -1.86
N ILE A 88 6.55 -8.77 -3.14
CA ILE A 88 7.65 -8.43 -4.04
C ILE A 88 7.76 -6.91 -4.22
N LEU A 89 6.63 -6.23 -4.47
CA LEU A 89 6.60 -4.78 -4.62
C LEU A 89 7.16 -4.07 -3.39
N SER A 90 6.79 -4.52 -2.19
CA SER A 90 7.32 -3.98 -0.93
C SER A 90 8.84 -4.12 -0.85
N LEU A 91 9.37 -5.32 -1.13
CA LEU A 91 10.82 -5.53 -1.10
C LEU A 91 11.54 -4.69 -2.15
N VAL A 92 10.99 -4.59 -3.36
CA VAL A 92 11.59 -3.77 -4.43
C VAL A 92 11.62 -2.30 -4.00
N LEU A 93 10.53 -1.78 -3.48
CA LEU A 93 10.45 -0.37 -3.04
C LEU A 93 11.33 -0.09 -1.83
N MET A 94 11.54 -1.05 -0.92
CA MET A 94 12.37 -0.83 0.27
C MET A 94 13.87 -0.95 0.00
N PHE A 95 14.28 -1.88 -0.86
CA PHE A 95 15.69 -2.26 -0.96
C PHE A 95 16.32 -2.02 -2.34
N PHE A 96 15.54 -2.14 -3.42
CA PHE A 96 16.06 -2.12 -4.79
C PHE A 96 15.75 -0.82 -5.54
N THR A 97 15.06 0.12 -4.91
CA THR A 97 14.79 1.40 -5.56
C THR A 97 16.03 2.29 -5.53
N ILE A 98 16.26 2.99 -6.64
CA ILE A 98 17.31 4.01 -6.77
C ILE A 98 16.83 5.34 -6.16
N HIS A 99 15.50 5.50 -6.03
CA HIS A 99 14.92 6.73 -5.51
C HIS A 99 15.11 6.85 -4.00
N ASN A 100 15.84 7.84 -3.54
CA ASN A 100 16.07 8.10 -2.11
C ASN A 100 14.77 8.30 -1.33
N VAL A 101 13.71 8.81 -1.98
CA VAL A 101 12.38 9.01 -1.37
C VAL A 101 11.69 7.69 -0.99
N THR A 102 11.94 6.60 -1.73
CA THR A 102 11.31 5.31 -1.46
C THR A 102 12.21 4.37 -0.65
N LYS A 103 13.52 4.56 -0.72
CA LYS A 103 14.49 3.74 0.01
C LYS A 103 14.37 3.97 1.52
N GLY A 104 14.05 2.91 2.25
CA GLY A 104 13.84 3.00 3.70
C GLY A 104 12.55 3.72 4.13
N ASN A 105 11.66 4.01 3.19
CA ASN A 105 10.39 4.66 3.49
C ASN A 105 9.47 3.71 4.26
N ILE A 106 9.16 4.06 5.51
CA ILE A 106 8.30 3.24 6.38
C ILE A 106 6.89 3.02 5.81
N ASN A 107 6.42 3.92 4.92
CA ASN A 107 5.13 3.75 4.26
C ASN A 107 5.08 2.48 3.38
N CYS A 108 6.22 2.00 2.89
CA CYS A 108 6.30 0.74 2.16
C CYS A 108 5.97 -0.48 3.04
N LEU A 109 6.02 -0.32 4.38
CA LEU A 109 5.58 -1.36 5.32
C LEU A 109 4.06 -1.55 5.34
N ILE A 110 3.28 -0.60 4.82
CA ILE A 110 1.83 -0.78 4.62
C ILE A 110 1.58 -1.87 3.59
N ILE A 111 2.40 -1.91 2.52
CA ILE A 111 2.45 -3.06 1.60
C ILE A 111 3.51 -4.01 2.15
N SER A 112 3.17 -4.71 3.21
CA SER A 112 4.12 -5.42 4.05
C SER A 112 4.86 -6.56 3.33
N PRO A 113 6.18 -6.75 3.56
CA PRO A 113 6.89 -7.97 3.14
C PRO A 113 6.28 -9.27 3.70
N LEU A 114 5.51 -9.18 4.80
CA LEU A 114 4.75 -10.31 5.36
C LEU A 114 3.71 -10.86 4.37
N CYS A 115 3.37 -10.12 3.32
CA CYS A 115 2.56 -10.62 2.21
C CYS A 115 3.16 -11.87 1.55
N LEU A 116 4.49 -12.02 1.52
CA LEU A 116 5.14 -13.24 1.01
C LEU A 116 4.79 -14.47 1.85
N ILE A 117 4.67 -14.28 3.17
CA ILE A 117 4.24 -15.35 4.08
C ILE A 117 2.76 -15.70 3.82
N SER A 118 1.87 -14.69 3.69
CA SER A 118 0.47 -14.93 3.29
C SER A 118 0.38 -15.66 1.97
N SER A 119 1.15 -15.24 0.96
CA SER A 119 1.20 -15.92 -0.34
C SER A 119 1.55 -17.40 -0.19
N ALA A 120 2.63 -17.71 0.54
CA ALA A 120 3.05 -19.09 0.79
C ALA A 120 1.98 -19.90 1.54
N LEU A 121 1.29 -19.30 2.50
CA LEU A 121 0.21 -19.95 3.26
C LEU A 121 -1.02 -20.22 2.40
N HIS A 122 -1.39 -19.30 1.48
CA HIS A 122 -2.45 -19.51 0.52
C HIS A 122 -2.13 -20.66 -0.44
N PHE A 123 -0.95 -20.67 -1.04
CA PHE A 123 -0.54 -21.78 -1.92
C PHE A 123 -0.43 -23.12 -1.17
N ALA A 124 0.08 -23.11 0.05
CA ALA A 124 0.10 -24.31 0.89
C ALA A 124 -1.32 -24.79 1.27
N SER A 125 -2.31 -23.91 1.26
CA SER A 125 -3.73 -24.24 1.55
C SER A 125 -4.42 -24.93 0.37
N LEU A 126 -3.84 -24.94 -0.82
CA LEU A 126 -4.36 -25.68 -1.98
C LEU A 126 -4.29 -27.20 -1.78
N GLY A 127 -3.48 -27.66 -0.83
CA GLY A 127 -3.39 -29.06 -0.42
C GLY A 127 -4.62 -29.55 0.35
N LYS A 128 -4.46 -30.68 1.07
CA LYS A 128 -5.57 -31.34 1.76
C LYS A 128 -6.08 -30.58 3.00
N LYS A 129 -5.25 -29.77 3.65
CA LYS A 129 -5.60 -29.09 4.91
C LYS A 129 -5.29 -27.61 4.82
N ARG A 130 -6.32 -26.78 4.92
CA ARG A 130 -6.18 -25.33 4.93
C ARG A 130 -5.52 -24.84 6.23
N ARG A 131 -4.58 -23.88 6.10
CA ARG A 131 -3.83 -23.32 7.22
C ARG A 131 -4.47 -22.02 7.73
N VAL A 132 -5.69 -22.12 8.28
CA VAL A 132 -6.49 -20.96 8.69
C VAL A 132 -5.86 -20.18 9.84
N LYS A 133 -5.38 -20.86 10.89
CA LYS A 133 -4.77 -20.19 12.06
C LYS A 133 -3.50 -19.40 11.71
N PRO A 134 -2.53 -19.96 10.96
CA PRO A 134 -1.38 -19.17 10.49
C PRO A 134 -1.77 -17.98 9.61
N LEU A 135 -2.75 -18.12 8.72
CA LEU A 135 -3.27 -17.02 7.92
C LEU A 135 -3.87 -15.91 8.79
N LEU A 136 -4.67 -16.26 9.79
CA LEU A 136 -5.22 -15.30 10.74
C LEU A 136 -4.13 -14.50 11.46
N ILE A 137 -3.12 -15.19 11.98
CA ILE A 137 -2.02 -14.53 12.70
C ILE A 137 -1.27 -13.58 11.76
N ASN A 138 -0.92 -14.05 10.56
CA ASN A 138 -0.14 -13.23 9.62
C ASN A 138 -0.92 -12.03 9.10
N SER A 139 -2.20 -12.20 8.73
CA SER A 139 -3.05 -11.09 8.27
C SER A 139 -3.32 -10.07 9.39
N ALA A 140 -3.50 -10.51 10.62
CA ALA A 140 -3.61 -9.62 11.78
C ALA A 140 -2.32 -8.83 12.02
N LEU A 141 -1.14 -9.46 11.90
CA LEU A 141 0.14 -8.78 12.00
C LEU A 141 0.30 -7.72 10.89
N MET A 142 -0.03 -8.06 9.63
CA MET A 142 0.01 -7.10 8.53
C MET A 142 -0.92 -5.90 8.81
N LEU A 143 -2.11 -6.15 9.31
CA LEU A 143 -3.06 -5.10 9.65
C LEU A 143 -2.53 -4.20 10.78
N ILE A 144 -1.98 -4.79 11.85
CA ILE A 144 -1.37 -4.05 12.98
C ILE A 144 -0.21 -3.19 12.49
N VAL A 145 0.72 -3.76 11.72
CA VAL A 145 1.87 -3.01 11.17
C VAL A 145 1.39 -1.84 10.32
N SER A 146 0.42 -2.07 9.42
CA SER A 146 -0.12 -1.03 8.56
C SER A 146 -0.81 0.08 9.34
N LEU A 147 -1.60 -0.27 10.35
CA LEU A 147 -2.25 0.71 11.24
C LEU A 147 -1.22 1.48 12.08
N SER A 148 -0.16 0.82 12.56
CA SER A 148 0.92 1.49 13.30
C SER A 148 1.66 2.50 12.44
N VAL A 149 1.95 2.18 11.18
CA VAL A 149 2.55 3.12 10.22
C VAL A 149 1.62 4.30 9.96
N LEU A 150 0.32 4.07 9.80
CA LEU A 150 -0.66 5.15 9.65
C LEU A 150 -0.76 6.01 10.91
N ALA A 151 -0.75 5.41 12.09
CA ALA A 151 -0.78 6.14 13.36
C ALA A 151 0.50 6.97 13.56
N SER A 152 1.68 6.47 13.14
CA SER A 152 2.93 7.22 13.26
C SER A 152 2.91 8.55 12.50
N ARG A 153 2.11 8.65 11.42
CA ARG A 153 1.93 9.90 10.67
C ARG A 153 1.22 10.99 11.47
N LEU A 154 0.40 10.62 12.45
CA LEU A 154 -0.26 11.58 13.34
C LEU A 154 0.75 12.22 14.31
N ILE A 155 1.85 11.50 14.60
CA ILE A 155 2.89 11.94 15.53
C ILE A 155 4.00 12.67 14.77
N VAL A 156 4.33 12.21 13.56
CA VAL A 156 5.43 12.75 12.73
C VAL A 156 4.85 13.22 11.38
N PRO A 157 4.44 14.49 11.27
CA PRO A 157 3.83 15.04 10.06
C PRO A 157 4.70 14.91 8.80
N SER A 158 6.02 14.92 8.93
CA SER A 158 6.95 14.74 7.81
C SER A 158 6.82 13.38 7.09
N LEU A 159 6.17 12.40 7.72
CA LEU A 159 5.86 11.10 7.10
C LEU A 159 4.58 11.12 6.26
N ILE A 160 3.86 12.25 6.25
CA ILE A 160 2.64 12.40 5.46
C ILE A 160 3.02 12.48 3.98
N GLN A 161 2.52 11.53 3.22
CA GLN A 161 2.58 11.56 1.76
C GLN A 161 1.18 11.78 1.20
N ASP A 162 1.07 12.63 0.19
CA ASP A 162 -0.22 12.97 -0.44
C ASP A 162 -0.93 11.78 -1.10
N SER A 163 -0.17 10.73 -1.40
CA SER A 163 -0.68 9.54 -2.10
C SER A 163 -1.11 8.39 -1.19
N TYR A 164 -1.51 8.66 0.06
CA TYR A 164 -1.96 7.62 1.00
C TYR A 164 -3.13 6.75 0.45
N ALA A 165 -3.88 7.27 -0.50
CA ALA A 165 -4.95 6.51 -1.15
C ALA A 165 -4.48 5.22 -1.82
N VAL A 166 -3.21 5.13 -2.23
CA VAL A 166 -2.61 3.92 -2.81
C VAL A 166 -2.58 2.75 -1.81
N PHE A 167 -2.58 3.05 -0.51
CA PHE A 167 -2.51 2.02 0.52
C PHE A 167 -3.88 1.49 0.97
N ILE A 168 -4.98 2.17 0.61
CA ILE A 168 -6.34 1.75 0.96
C ILE A 168 -6.63 0.29 0.55
N PRO A 169 -6.29 -0.16 -0.67
CA PRO A 169 -6.55 -1.54 -1.09
C PRO A 169 -5.87 -2.59 -0.20
N ALA A 170 -4.64 -2.33 0.21
CA ALA A 170 -3.90 -3.25 1.08
C ALA A 170 -4.56 -3.36 2.46
N LEU A 171 -4.95 -2.22 3.07
CA LEU A 171 -5.64 -2.20 4.36
C LEU A 171 -6.97 -2.95 4.30
N MET A 172 -7.76 -2.72 3.27
CA MET A 172 -9.03 -3.40 3.07
C MET A 172 -8.85 -4.90 2.91
N LEU A 173 -7.83 -5.33 2.14
CA LEU A 173 -7.48 -6.73 1.97
C LEU A 173 -7.12 -7.38 3.31
N TYR A 174 -6.21 -6.77 4.09
CA TYR A 174 -5.76 -7.34 5.37
C TYR A 174 -6.90 -7.42 6.39
N ALA A 175 -7.74 -6.40 6.48
CA ALA A 175 -8.90 -6.39 7.38
C ALA A 175 -9.89 -7.52 7.02
N THR A 176 -10.23 -7.66 5.74
CA THR A 176 -11.18 -8.68 5.29
C THR A 176 -10.61 -10.09 5.39
N GLU A 177 -9.32 -10.27 5.12
CA GLU A 177 -8.66 -11.57 5.28
C GLU A 177 -8.57 -11.97 6.77
N THR A 178 -8.24 -11.02 7.65
CA THR A 178 -8.25 -11.25 9.10
C THR A 178 -9.65 -11.69 9.56
N PHE A 179 -10.68 -10.96 9.12
CA PHE A 179 -12.07 -11.31 9.43
C PHE A 179 -12.44 -12.70 8.89
N ALA A 180 -12.15 -12.97 7.62
CA ALA A 180 -12.48 -14.26 7.00
C ALA A 180 -11.79 -15.44 7.69
N SER A 181 -10.53 -15.26 8.06
CA SER A 181 -9.75 -16.29 8.76
C SER A 181 -10.23 -16.48 10.20
N TRP A 182 -10.56 -15.40 10.91
CA TRP A 182 -11.15 -15.46 12.24
C TRP A 182 -12.51 -16.17 12.20
N TRP A 183 -13.38 -15.80 11.27
CA TRP A 183 -14.70 -16.44 11.09
C TRP A 183 -14.58 -17.94 10.88
N LYS A 184 -13.67 -18.37 9.98
CA LYS A 184 -13.40 -19.79 9.74
C LYS A 184 -12.86 -20.50 10.97
N THR A 185 -11.95 -19.90 11.71
CA THR A 185 -11.40 -20.50 12.93
C THR A 185 -12.51 -20.77 13.95
N LYS A 186 -13.48 -19.84 14.08
CA LYS A 186 -14.58 -19.94 15.04
C LYS A 186 -15.66 -20.96 14.63
N HIS A 187 -15.84 -21.21 13.33
CA HIS A 187 -16.95 -22.05 12.83
C HIS A 187 -16.47 -23.39 12.22
N GLN A 188 -15.19 -23.72 12.34
CA GLN A 188 -14.64 -25.03 11.94
C GLN A 188 -14.39 -25.95 13.14
N GLU A 189 -14.66 -25.48 14.37
CA GLU A 189 -14.81 -26.28 15.58
C GLU A 189 -16.23 -26.78 15.68
#